data_72b6f7cb4408100c3b7700fc0e332557
#
_entry.id   72b6f7cb4408100c3b7700fc0e332557
#
_cell.length_a   1.000
_cell.length_b   1.000
_cell.length_c   1.000
_cell.angle_alpha   90.00
_cell.angle_beta   90.00
_cell.angle_gamma   90.00
#
_symmetry.space_group_name_H-M   'P 1'
#
loop_
_entity.id
_entity.type
_entity.pdbx_description
1 polymer ?
#
loop_
_entity_poly.entity_id
_entity_poly.type
_entity_poly.pdbx_seq_one_letter_code
_entity_poly.pdbx_strand_id
1 'polypeptide(L)'
;MARKTPIDRYRNIGIMAHIDAGKTTTTERVLYYTGRAYKIGEVHEGTATMDWMEQEQERGITITSAATTCFWNDHRINIIDTPGHVDFTIEVERSLRVLDGAVAVFDAVSGVEPQSETVWRQADKYGVPRICFVNKMDRIGADLFNTVEMIVDRLGAAPLVLQLPIGSESDFTGVIDLVKMKAIVWQEERSEEHTSELQSPMYLVCRL
;
A
#
# COMPACT_ATOMS: atom_id res chain seq x y z
N MET A 1 16.99 -29.94 0.36
CA MET A 1 17.17 -29.03 1.49
C MET A 1 15.85 -28.82 2.19
N ALA A 2 15.79 -28.92 3.52
CA ALA A 2 14.57 -28.65 4.28
C ALA A 2 14.23 -27.14 4.19
N ARG A 3 12.93 -26.80 4.10
CA ARG A 3 12.47 -25.42 4.10
C ARG A 3 12.80 -24.76 5.44
N LYS A 4 13.34 -23.54 5.41
CA LYS A 4 13.65 -22.77 6.63
C LYS A 4 12.40 -22.24 7.34
N THR A 5 11.33 -21.98 6.58
CA THR A 5 10.04 -21.47 7.09
C THR A 5 8.94 -22.48 6.75
N PRO A 6 8.06 -22.87 7.69
CA PRO A 6 6.89 -23.71 7.42
C PRO A 6 5.92 -23.05 6.43
N ILE A 7 5.17 -23.84 5.64
CA ILE A 7 4.28 -23.31 4.59
C ILE A 7 3.16 -22.44 5.16
N ASP A 8 2.62 -22.80 6.32
CA ASP A 8 1.59 -22.06 7.05
C ASP A 8 2.00 -20.64 7.45
N ARG A 9 3.30 -20.37 7.45
CA ARG A 9 3.89 -19.04 7.72
C ARG A 9 4.32 -18.27 6.46
N TYR A 10 3.93 -18.71 5.27
CA TYR A 10 4.12 -17.95 4.04
C TYR A 10 2.90 -17.07 3.79
N ARG A 11 3.14 -15.84 3.33
CA ARG A 11 2.11 -14.90 2.87
C ARG A 11 2.58 -14.25 1.58
N ASN A 12 1.77 -14.38 0.55
CA ASN A 12 1.97 -13.68 -0.72
C ASN A 12 1.01 -12.49 -0.73
N ILE A 13 1.52 -11.29 -0.64
CA ILE A 13 0.72 -10.07 -0.63
C ILE A 13 0.99 -9.25 -1.89
N GLY A 14 -0.08 -8.77 -2.51
CA GLY A 14 -0.01 -7.84 -3.63
C GLY A 14 -0.17 -6.41 -3.16
N ILE A 15 0.51 -5.46 -3.80
CA ILE A 15 0.25 -4.04 -3.60
C ILE A 15 -0.33 -3.48 -4.89
N MET A 16 -1.56 -2.99 -4.80
CA MET A 16 -2.36 -2.46 -5.90
C MET A 16 -2.61 -0.98 -5.68
N ALA A 17 -2.42 -0.17 -6.71
CA ALA A 17 -2.67 1.26 -6.64
C ALA A 17 -2.88 1.84 -8.04
N HIS A 18 -3.58 2.96 -8.14
CA HIS A 18 -3.50 3.78 -9.34
C HIS A 18 -2.15 4.51 -9.41
N ILE A 19 -1.87 5.10 -10.57
CA ILE A 19 -0.65 5.88 -10.79
C ILE A 19 -0.59 7.01 -9.74
N ASP A 20 0.59 7.24 -9.19
CA ASP A 20 0.87 8.26 -8.17
C ASP A 20 0.16 8.11 -6.81
N ALA A 21 -0.62 7.05 -6.56
CA ALA A 21 -1.20 6.82 -5.23
C ALA A 21 -0.16 6.54 -4.14
N GLY A 22 1.08 6.25 -4.52
CA GLY A 22 2.19 5.96 -3.60
C GLY A 22 2.45 4.47 -3.42
N LYS A 23 2.22 3.66 -4.46
CA LYS A 23 2.50 2.21 -4.45
C LYS A 23 3.95 1.92 -4.10
N THR A 24 4.90 2.46 -4.87
CA THR A 24 6.34 2.25 -4.66
C THR A 24 6.78 2.76 -3.28
N THR A 25 6.32 3.94 -2.87
CA THR A 25 6.59 4.49 -1.54
C THR A 25 6.12 3.56 -0.42
N THR A 26 4.91 2.99 -0.55
CA THR A 26 4.37 2.05 0.43
C THR A 26 5.22 0.77 0.49
N THR A 27 5.60 0.23 -0.67
CA THR A 27 6.45 -0.97 -0.76
C THR A 27 7.82 -0.73 -0.12
N GLU A 28 8.49 0.38 -0.44
CA GLU A 28 9.80 0.74 0.11
C GLU A 28 9.72 0.92 1.64
N ARG A 29 8.66 1.52 2.17
CA ARG A 29 8.43 1.64 3.62
C ARG A 29 8.27 0.28 4.29
N VAL A 30 7.53 -0.65 3.70
CA VAL A 30 7.39 -2.02 4.22
C VAL A 30 8.77 -2.71 4.24
N LEU A 31 9.57 -2.57 3.18
CA LEU A 31 10.91 -3.16 3.12
C LEU A 31 11.86 -2.53 4.14
N TYR A 32 11.77 -1.24 4.37
CA TYR A 32 12.55 -0.54 5.38
C TYR A 32 12.22 -1.02 6.80
N TYR A 33 10.93 -0.99 7.18
CA TYR A 33 10.50 -1.39 8.54
C TYR A 33 10.69 -2.88 8.82
N THR A 34 10.75 -3.73 7.79
CA THR A 34 11.09 -5.15 7.94
C THR A 34 12.60 -5.42 7.93
N GLY A 35 13.43 -4.37 7.88
CA GLY A 35 14.89 -4.46 7.89
C GLY A 35 15.48 -5.07 6.62
N ARG A 36 14.71 -5.10 5.52
CA ARG A 36 15.19 -5.60 4.22
C ARG A 36 15.97 -4.55 3.45
N ALA A 37 15.57 -3.27 3.55
CA ALA A 37 16.26 -2.13 2.99
C ALA A 37 16.91 -1.30 4.11
N TYR A 38 18.14 -0.82 3.90
CA TYR A 38 18.87 0.01 4.85
C TYR A 38 18.54 1.50 4.75
N LYS A 39 18.00 1.91 3.60
CA LYS A 39 17.54 3.28 3.32
C LYS A 39 16.15 3.19 2.69
N ILE A 40 15.34 4.20 2.93
CA ILE A 40 14.08 4.38 2.22
C ILE A 40 14.44 4.85 0.82
N GLY A 41 14.12 4.05 -0.21
CA GLY A 41 14.27 4.45 -1.60
C GLY A 41 13.20 5.48 -1.97
N GLU A 42 13.62 6.56 -2.62
CA GLU A 42 12.71 7.57 -3.17
C GLU A 42 12.57 7.40 -4.68
N VAL A 43 11.32 7.43 -5.16
CA VAL A 43 11.00 7.27 -6.60
C VAL A 43 11.66 8.39 -7.41
N HIS A 44 11.67 9.62 -6.89
CA HIS A 44 12.24 10.79 -7.56
C HIS A 44 13.77 10.78 -7.66
N GLU A 45 14.44 10.02 -6.80
CA GLU A 45 15.90 9.88 -6.81
C GLU A 45 16.39 8.62 -7.54
N GLY A 46 15.48 7.78 -8.06
CA GLY A 46 15.82 6.54 -8.74
C GLY A 46 16.48 5.49 -7.84
N THR A 47 16.29 5.61 -6.51
CA THR A 47 16.91 4.73 -5.50
C THR A 47 15.97 3.62 -5.01
N ALA A 48 14.75 3.52 -5.56
CA ALA A 48 13.76 2.53 -5.17
C ALA A 48 14.22 1.11 -5.54
N THR A 49 14.15 0.19 -4.59
CA THR A 49 14.62 -1.20 -4.72
C THR A 49 13.75 -2.02 -5.68
N MET A 50 12.48 -1.65 -5.84
CA MET A 50 11.51 -2.38 -6.67
C MET A 50 11.47 -1.91 -8.12
N ASP A 51 11.84 -0.67 -8.41
CA ASP A 51 11.88 -0.11 -9.76
C ASP A 51 13.28 -0.34 -10.37
N TRP A 52 13.56 -1.60 -10.78
CA TRP A 52 14.89 -2.00 -11.26
C TRP A 52 15.11 -1.76 -12.75
N MET A 53 14.04 -1.51 -13.52
CA MET A 53 14.14 -1.19 -14.95
C MET A 53 14.29 0.33 -15.16
N GLU A 54 15.21 0.71 -16.02
CA GLU A 54 15.45 2.13 -16.38
C GLU A 54 14.17 2.84 -16.86
N GLN A 55 13.29 2.13 -17.58
CA GLN A 55 12.02 2.63 -18.07
C GLN A 55 10.97 2.82 -16.94
N GLU A 56 11.04 2.02 -15.87
CA GLU A 56 10.21 2.18 -14.68
C GLU A 56 10.63 3.42 -13.89
N GLN A 57 11.93 3.63 -13.75
CA GLN A 57 12.50 4.80 -13.09
C GLN A 57 12.20 6.10 -13.83
N GLU A 58 12.31 6.11 -15.17
CA GLU A 58 12.02 7.28 -16.00
C GLU A 58 10.54 7.69 -15.97
N ARG A 59 9.64 6.71 -15.92
CA ARG A 59 8.18 6.93 -16.03
C ARG A 59 7.47 6.94 -14.68
N GLY A 60 8.13 6.51 -13.60
CA GLY A 60 7.52 6.37 -12.28
C GLY A 60 6.38 5.34 -12.22
N ILE A 61 6.34 4.38 -13.15
CA ILE A 61 5.31 3.34 -13.23
C ILE A 61 5.94 1.95 -13.24
N THR A 62 5.35 1.01 -12.50
CA THR A 62 5.74 -0.40 -12.53
C THR A 62 5.27 -1.04 -13.82
N ILE A 63 6.20 -1.58 -14.61
CA ILE A 63 5.94 -2.26 -15.89
C ILE A 63 5.91 -3.77 -15.68
N THR A 64 6.87 -4.30 -14.91
CA THR A 64 7.03 -5.72 -14.69
C THR A 64 6.71 -6.09 -13.24
N SER A 65 5.97 -7.20 -13.03
CA SER A 65 5.70 -7.71 -11.69
C SER A 65 7.00 -8.13 -11.00
N ALA A 66 7.41 -7.40 -9.97
CA ALA A 66 8.57 -7.72 -9.14
C ALA A 66 8.13 -8.42 -7.86
N ALA A 67 8.90 -9.40 -7.40
CA ALA A 67 8.63 -10.09 -6.15
C ALA A 67 9.82 -9.93 -5.19
N THR A 68 9.56 -9.38 -4.02
CA THR A 68 10.55 -9.23 -2.95
C THR A 68 10.09 -9.94 -1.70
N THR A 69 11.03 -10.53 -0.95
CA THR A 69 10.74 -11.25 0.30
C THR A 69 11.22 -10.45 1.49
N CYS A 70 10.34 -10.29 2.47
CA CYS A 70 10.67 -9.78 3.80
C CYS A 70 10.18 -10.75 4.90
N PHE A 71 10.56 -10.49 6.15
CA PHE A 71 10.19 -11.31 7.30
C PHE A 71 9.59 -10.42 8.38
N TRP A 72 8.42 -10.83 8.90
CA TRP A 72 7.73 -10.14 9.98
C TRP A 72 6.93 -11.12 10.84
N ASN A 73 7.02 -10.99 12.16
CA ASN A 73 6.32 -11.86 13.12
C ASN A 73 6.45 -13.36 12.79
N ASP A 74 7.68 -13.85 12.55
CA ASP A 74 7.98 -15.22 12.14
C ASP A 74 7.32 -15.68 10.83
N HIS A 75 6.75 -14.78 10.05
CA HIS A 75 6.22 -15.06 8.72
C HIS A 75 7.20 -14.63 7.64
N ARG A 76 7.25 -15.42 6.58
CA ARG A 76 7.86 -15.01 5.33
C ARG A 76 6.81 -14.36 4.45
N ILE A 77 6.99 -13.10 4.17
CA ILE A 77 6.08 -12.30 3.35
C ILE A 77 6.75 -12.07 1.99
N ASN A 78 6.12 -12.53 0.94
CA ASN A 78 6.50 -12.22 -0.43
C ASN A 78 5.61 -11.08 -0.89
N ILE A 79 6.22 -9.92 -1.15
CA ILE A 79 5.53 -8.76 -1.70
C ILE A 79 5.62 -8.87 -3.21
N ILE A 80 4.46 -8.92 -3.86
CA ILE A 80 4.34 -8.98 -5.31
C ILE A 80 3.82 -7.62 -5.76
N ASP A 81 4.69 -6.86 -6.37
CA ASP A 81 4.32 -5.58 -6.94
C ASP A 81 3.54 -5.79 -8.25
N THR A 82 2.29 -5.34 -8.28
CA THR A 82 1.43 -5.51 -9.45
C THR A 82 1.42 -4.23 -10.27
N PRO A 83 1.62 -4.33 -11.61
CA PRO A 83 1.46 -3.17 -12.48
C PRO A 83 0.09 -2.51 -12.29
N GLY A 84 0.07 -1.19 -12.11
CA GLY A 84 -1.18 -0.42 -11.97
C GLY A 84 -1.83 -0.02 -13.30
N HIS A 85 -1.17 -0.31 -14.43
CA HIS A 85 -1.63 0.15 -15.74
C HIS A 85 -2.52 -0.90 -16.44
N VAL A 86 -3.59 -0.45 -17.09
CA VAL A 86 -4.56 -1.31 -17.79
C VAL A 86 -3.96 -2.14 -18.92
N ASP A 87 -2.84 -1.73 -19.48
CA ASP A 87 -2.15 -2.42 -20.58
C ASP A 87 -1.49 -3.74 -20.15
N PHE A 88 -1.26 -3.95 -18.85
CA PHE A 88 -0.58 -5.14 -18.29
C PHE A 88 -1.54 -6.16 -17.66
N THR A 89 -2.73 -6.31 -18.22
CA THR A 89 -3.80 -7.16 -17.68
C THR A 89 -3.37 -8.60 -17.42
N ILE A 90 -2.54 -9.20 -18.30
CA ILE A 90 -2.10 -10.61 -18.17
C ILE A 90 -1.15 -10.77 -16.98
N GLU A 91 -0.26 -9.82 -16.74
CA GLU A 91 0.69 -9.87 -15.62
C GLU A 91 0.00 -9.63 -14.29
N VAL A 92 -0.96 -8.71 -14.25
CA VAL A 92 -1.83 -8.50 -13.08
C VAL A 92 -2.62 -9.79 -12.77
N GLU A 93 -3.25 -10.44 -13.76
CA GLU A 93 -3.98 -11.68 -13.56
C GLU A 93 -3.10 -12.84 -13.08
N ARG A 94 -1.88 -12.95 -13.59
CA ARG A 94 -0.92 -13.97 -13.10
C ARG A 94 -0.54 -13.75 -11.64
N SER A 95 -0.29 -12.50 -11.28
CA SER A 95 0.03 -12.12 -9.90
C SER A 95 -1.13 -12.42 -8.96
N LEU A 96 -2.36 -12.03 -9.30
CA LEU A 96 -3.55 -12.23 -8.47
C LEU A 96 -3.83 -13.70 -8.13
N ARG A 97 -3.47 -14.65 -8.99
CA ARG A 97 -3.69 -16.09 -8.76
C ARG A 97 -2.89 -16.67 -7.61
N VAL A 98 -1.80 -16.05 -7.23
CA VAL A 98 -0.87 -16.56 -6.19
C VAL A 98 -0.96 -15.76 -4.90
N LEU A 99 -1.78 -14.70 -4.85
CA LEU A 99 -1.93 -13.85 -3.67
C LEU A 99 -2.79 -14.48 -2.59
N ASP A 100 -2.34 -14.41 -1.36
CA ASP A 100 -3.15 -14.68 -0.16
C ASP A 100 -3.98 -13.47 0.25
N GLY A 101 -3.59 -12.28 -0.16
CA GLY A 101 -4.27 -11.01 0.08
C GLY A 101 -3.59 -9.86 -0.63
N ALA A 102 -4.23 -8.70 -0.62
CA ALA A 102 -3.69 -7.51 -1.26
C ALA A 102 -3.89 -6.24 -0.43
N VAL A 103 -3.00 -5.28 -0.62
CA VAL A 103 -3.13 -3.91 -0.12
C VAL A 103 -3.53 -3.02 -1.29
N ALA A 104 -4.73 -2.44 -1.22
CA ALA A 104 -5.21 -1.47 -2.19
C ALA A 104 -4.91 -0.05 -1.67
N VAL A 105 -4.00 0.65 -2.33
CA VAL A 105 -3.59 2.01 -1.95
C VAL A 105 -4.42 3.02 -2.71
N PHE A 106 -5.11 3.89 -1.98
CA PHE A 106 -5.89 5.01 -2.49
C PHE A 106 -5.25 6.33 -2.11
N ASP A 107 -5.37 7.32 -2.97
CA ASP A 107 -5.00 8.71 -2.65
C ASP A 107 -6.15 9.39 -1.92
N ALA A 108 -5.90 10.01 -0.78
CA ALA A 108 -6.92 10.68 0.02
C ALA A 108 -7.58 11.88 -0.68
N VAL A 109 -6.94 12.43 -1.70
CA VAL A 109 -7.46 13.56 -2.49
C VAL A 109 -8.26 13.07 -3.69
N SER A 110 -7.70 12.14 -4.48
CA SER A 110 -8.32 11.62 -5.71
C SER A 110 -9.35 10.52 -5.44
N GLY A 111 -9.23 9.81 -4.32
CA GLY A 111 -10.09 8.70 -3.96
C GLY A 111 -9.97 7.50 -4.91
N VAL A 112 -11.11 7.02 -5.40
CA VAL A 112 -11.18 5.88 -6.34
C VAL A 112 -11.10 6.38 -7.78
N GLU A 113 -10.08 5.95 -8.50
CA GLU A 113 -9.89 6.24 -9.93
C GLU A 113 -10.27 5.04 -10.81
N PRO A 114 -10.52 5.23 -12.13
CA PRO A 114 -10.89 4.14 -13.06
C PRO A 114 -9.91 2.97 -13.06
N GLN A 115 -8.61 3.25 -12.88
CA GLN A 115 -7.58 2.22 -12.78
C GLN A 115 -7.76 1.36 -11.52
N SER A 116 -8.09 2.00 -10.39
CA SER A 116 -8.41 1.31 -9.13
C SER A 116 -9.62 0.38 -9.29
N GLU A 117 -10.66 0.82 -9.99
CA GLU A 117 -11.85 0.00 -10.28
C GLU A 117 -11.49 -1.24 -11.10
N THR A 118 -10.64 -1.09 -12.11
CA THR A 118 -10.22 -2.20 -12.98
C THR A 118 -9.49 -3.29 -12.19
N VAL A 119 -8.49 -2.89 -11.41
CA VAL A 119 -7.69 -3.82 -10.59
C VAL A 119 -8.55 -4.44 -9.48
N TRP A 120 -9.48 -3.66 -8.91
CA TRP A 120 -10.43 -4.14 -7.91
C TRP A 120 -11.31 -5.26 -8.44
N ARG A 121 -11.94 -5.08 -9.62
CA ARG A 121 -12.76 -6.09 -10.27
C ARG A 121 -11.98 -7.36 -10.64
N GLN A 122 -10.73 -7.21 -11.03
CA GLN A 122 -9.85 -8.35 -11.25
C GLN A 122 -9.58 -9.12 -9.96
N ALA A 123 -9.33 -8.43 -8.85
CA ALA A 123 -9.16 -9.05 -7.54
C ALA A 123 -10.44 -9.78 -7.07
N ASP A 124 -11.63 -9.23 -7.35
CA ASP A 124 -12.92 -9.90 -7.10
C ASP A 124 -13.05 -11.22 -7.87
N LYS A 125 -12.69 -11.20 -9.16
CA LYS A 125 -12.70 -12.40 -10.01
C LYS A 125 -11.88 -13.56 -9.45
N TYR A 126 -10.77 -13.24 -8.75
CA TYR A 126 -9.88 -14.23 -8.13
C TYR A 126 -10.14 -14.44 -6.63
N GLY A 127 -11.12 -13.75 -6.05
CA GLY A 127 -11.47 -13.87 -4.63
C GLY A 127 -10.36 -13.43 -3.68
N VAL A 128 -9.53 -12.45 -4.08
CA VAL A 128 -8.40 -11.96 -3.27
C VAL A 128 -8.91 -11.01 -2.19
N PRO A 129 -8.77 -11.33 -0.89
CA PRO A 129 -9.13 -10.42 0.19
C PRO A 129 -8.22 -9.19 0.19
N ARG A 130 -8.75 -8.03 0.60
CA ARG A 130 -8.06 -6.75 0.52
C ARG A 130 -8.09 -5.96 1.81
N ILE A 131 -6.97 -5.28 2.08
CA ILE A 131 -6.87 -4.17 3.03
C ILE A 131 -6.74 -2.90 2.21
N CYS A 132 -7.58 -1.90 2.46
CA CYS A 132 -7.47 -0.59 1.84
C CYS A 132 -6.56 0.30 2.67
N PHE A 133 -5.67 1.00 2.01
CA PHE A 133 -4.74 1.93 2.58
C PHE A 133 -4.97 3.31 1.95
N VAL A 134 -5.44 4.28 2.74
CA VAL A 134 -5.64 5.66 2.28
C VAL A 134 -4.38 6.45 2.58
N ASN A 135 -3.70 6.86 1.54
CA ASN A 135 -2.41 7.54 1.58
C ASN A 135 -2.57 9.05 1.33
N LYS A 136 -1.54 9.82 1.67
CA LYS A 136 -1.46 11.27 1.44
C LYS A 136 -2.50 12.10 2.19
N MET A 137 -2.78 11.72 3.42
CA MET A 137 -3.67 12.46 4.31
C MET A 137 -3.15 13.87 4.69
N ASP A 138 -1.87 14.11 4.45
CA ASP A 138 -1.13 15.37 4.63
C ASP A 138 -1.35 16.37 3.48
N ARG A 139 -1.96 15.95 2.37
CA ARG A 139 -2.18 16.82 1.20
C ARG A 139 -3.43 17.67 1.35
N ILE A 140 -3.40 18.88 0.75
CA ILE A 140 -4.56 19.77 0.67
C ILE A 140 -5.69 19.07 -0.09
N GLY A 141 -6.89 19.05 0.49
CA GLY A 141 -8.09 18.38 -0.04
C GLY A 141 -8.18 16.91 0.34
N ALA A 142 -7.32 16.40 1.21
CA ALA A 142 -7.39 15.03 1.69
C ALA A 142 -8.62 14.78 2.58
N ASP A 143 -9.45 13.81 2.20
CA ASP A 143 -10.65 13.42 2.94
C ASP A 143 -10.81 11.89 2.96
N LEU A 144 -10.66 11.31 4.17
CA LEU A 144 -10.86 9.89 4.38
C LEU A 144 -12.30 9.47 4.09
N PHE A 145 -13.27 10.23 4.61
CA PHE A 145 -14.67 9.83 4.55
C PHE A 145 -15.20 9.87 3.11
N ASN A 146 -14.81 10.88 2.34
CA ASN A 146 -15.09 10.93 0.91
C ASN A 146 -14.47 9.73 0.17
N THR A 147 -13.22 9.37 0.49
CA THR A 147 -12.58 8.19 -0.11
C THR A 147 -13.32 6.90 0.24
N VAL A 148 -13.78 6.74 1.49
CA VAL A 148 -14.58 5.59 1.94
C VAL A 148 -15.92 5.53 1.21
N GLU A 149 -16.62 6.66 1.04
CA GLU A 149 -17.86 6.75 0.29
C GLU A 149 -17.67 6.36 -1.18
N MET A 150 -16.59 6.83 -1.82
CA MET A 150 -16.24 6.40 -3.18
C MET A 150 -15.94 4.89 -3.28
N ILE A 151 -15.34 4.27 -2.26
CA ILE A 151 -15.11 2.82 -2.21
C ILE A 151 -16.47 2.08 -2.17
N VAL A 152 -17.44 2.57 -1.40
CA VAL A 152 -18.79 2.00 -1.37
C VAL A 152 -19.49 2.17 -2.71
N ASP A 153 -19.53 3.38 -3.24
CA ASP A 153 -20.34 3.73 -4.41
C ASP A 153 -19.77 3.15 -5.71
N ARG A 154 -18.46 3.23 -5.91
CA ARG A 154 -17.83 2.83 -7.17
C ARG A 154 -17.37 1.38 -7.19
N LEU A 155 -16.92 0.85 -6.05
CA LEU A 155 -16.41 -0.51 -5.95
C LEU A 155 -17.45 -1.50 -5.41
N GLY A 156 -18.59 -1.02 -4.89
CA GLY A 156 -19.63 -1.86 -4.29
C GLY A 156 -19.16 -2.62 -3.05
N ALA A 157 -18.14 -2.13 -2.38
CA ALA A 157 -17.53 -2.78 -1.23
C ALA A 157 -18.22 -2.37 0.08
N ALA A 158 -18.08 -3.20 1.11
CA ALA A 158 -18.52 -2.90 2.48
C ALA A 158 -17.27 -2.65 3.36
N PRO A 159 -16.75 -1.42 3.43
CA PRO A 159 -15.53 -1.13 4.17
C PRO A 159 -15.76 -1.18 5.69
N LEU A 160 -14.83 -1.80 6.40
CA LEU A 160 -14.71 -1.71 7.85
C LEU A 160 -13.56 -0.77 8.18
N VAL A 161 -13.89 0.43 8.68
CA VAL A 161 -12.88 1.41 9.09
C VAL A 161 -12.19 0.94 10.37
N LEU A 162 -10.88 0.75 10.33
CA LEU A 162 -10.09 0.33 11.49
C LEU A 162 -9.34 1.47 12.14
N GLN A 163 -9.05 2.53 11.39
CA GLN A 163 -8.32 3.69 11.89
C GLN A 163 -8.97 4.98 11.38
N LEU A 164 -9.00 5.99 12.24
CA LEU A 164 -9.47 7.34 11.91
C LEU A 164 -8.30 8.32 11.98
N PRO A 165 -8.21 9.34 11.11
CA PRO A 165 -7.19 10.36 11.21
C PRO A 165 -7.43 11.29 12.41
N ILE A 166 -6.36 11.80 12.96
CA ILE A 166 -6.37 12.93 13.89
C ILE A 166 -5.92 14.15 13.08
N GLY A 167 -6.87 15.00 12.73
CA GLY A 167 -6.64 16.09 11.80
C GLY A 167 -6.62 15.66 10.33
N SER A 168 -6.41 16.63 9.46
CA SER A 168 -6.25 16.44 8.01
C SER A 168 -5.30 17.50 7.48
N GLU A 169 -4.74 17.27 6.30
CA GLU A 169 -3.80 18.19 5.65
C GLU A 169 -2.60 18.51 6.57
N SER A 170 -2.30 19.80 6.78
CA SER A 170 -1.22 20.24 7.67
C SER A 170 -1.44 19.88 9.15
N ASP A 171 -2.67 19.62 9.56
CA ASP A 171 -3.05 19.28 10.93
C ASP A 171 -3.11 17.76 11.16
N PHE A 172 -2.71 16.96 10.18
CA PHE A 172 -2.65 15.51 10.30
C PHE A 172 -1.50 15.10 11.23
N THR A 173 -1.82 14.80 12.49
CA THR A 173 -0.85 14.55 13.56
C THR A 173 -0.86 13.12 14.08
N GLY A 174 -1.78 12.29 13.63
CA GLY A 174 -1.88 10.92 14.14
C GLY A 174 -3.08 10.15 13.65
N VAL A 175 -3.28 8.98 14.24
CA VAL A 175 -4.42 8.10 13.95
C VAL A 175 -5.02 7.54 15.23
N ILE A 176 -6.32 7.29 15.20
CA ILE A 176 -7.05 6.55 16.24
C ILE A 176 -7.21 5.12 15.75
N ASP A 177 -6.60 4.18 16.45
CA ASP A 177 -6.76 2.74 16.21
C ASP A 177 -8.04 2.26 16.92
N LEU A 178 -9.07 1.95 16.14
CA LEU A 178 -10.37 1.53 16.66
C LEU A 178 -10.38 0.10 17.20
N VAL A 179 -9.41 -0.74 16.80
CA VAL A 179 -9.28 -2.11 17.32
C VAL A 179 -8.66 -2.09 18.69
N LYS A 180 -7.63 -1.27 18.90
CA LYS A 180 -6.92 -1.13 20.18
C LYS A 180 -7.52 -0.05 21.07
N MET A 181 -8.43 0.76 20.55
CA MET A 181 -9.02 1.93 21.21
C MET A 181 -7.94 2.87 21.77
N LYS A 182 -6.96 3.21 20.92
CA LYS A 182 -5.82 4.07 21.27
C LYS A 182 -5.57 5.10 20.20
N ALA A 183 -5.22 6.31 20.63
CA ALA A 183 -4.67 7.33 19.74
C ALA A 183 -3.14 7.13 19.62
N ILE A 184 -2.64 7.18 18.40
CA ILE A 184 -1.22 7.18 18.07
C ILE A 184 -0.93 8.56 17.48
N VAL A 185 -0.17 9.35 18.21
CA VAL A 185 0.20 10.72 17.81
C VAL A 185 1.69 10.75 17.54
N TRP A 186 2.10 11.32 16.44
CA TRP A 186 3.51 11.50 16.11
C TRP A 186 4.02 12.74 16.82
N GLN A 187 5.16 12.61 17.48
CA GLN A 187 5.88 13.75 18.04
C GLN A 187 6.95 14.14 17.00
N GLU A 188 6.96 15.40 16.61
CA GLU A 188 8.08 15.95 15.87
C GLU A 188 9.32 15.94 16.77
N GLU A 189 10.18 14.97 16.62
CA GLU A 189 11.54 15.09 17.12
C GLU A 189 12.25 16.17 16.26
N ARG A 190 12.43 17.33 16.83
CA ARG A 190 13.30 18.39 16.29
C ARG A 190 14.75 17.92 16.37
N SER A 191 15.16 17.05 15.48
CA SER A 191 16.57 16.81 15.19
C SER A 191 16.73 16.83 13.67
N GLU A 192 17.66 17.61 13.21
CA GLU A 192 17.93 17.94 11.80
C GLU A 192 18.34 16.75 10.91
N GLU A 193 18.25 15.50 11.40
CA GLU A 193 18.66 14.29 10.67
C GLU A 193 17.54 13.28 10.37
N HIS A 194 16.26 13.51 10.76
CA HIS A 194 15.18 12.51 10.60
C HIS A 194 13.86 13.07 10.06
N THR A 195 13.89 13.98 9.12
CA THR A 195 12.68 14.58 8.54
C THR A 195 11.88 13.67 7.63
N SER A 196 12.21 12.39 7.46
CA SER A 196 11.49 11.45 6.58
C SER A 196 10.74 10.33 7.30
N GLU A 197 10.74 10.25 8.62
CA GLU A 197 10.20 9.10 9.36
C GLU A 197 8.73 9.16 9.75
N LEU A 198 8.00 10.22 9.42
CA LEU A 198 6.71 10.52 10.08
C LEU A 198 5.46 10.29 9.24
N GLN A 199 5.49 9.44 8.26
CA GLN A 199 4.24 9.06 7.58
C GLN A 199 3.87 7.61 7.91
N SER A 200 3.28 7.42 9.07
CA SER A 200 2.64 6.14 9.40
C SER A 200 1.31 6.01 8.70
N PRO A 201 1.08 4.88 8.09
CA PRO A 201 -0.06 4.63 7.24
C PRO A 201 -1.35 4.40 8.02
N MET A 202 -2.44 4.79 7.42
CA MET A 202 -3.78 4.56 7.88
C MET A 202 -4.37 3.33 7.19
N TYR A 203 -4.92 2.38 7.94
CA TYR A 203 -5.45 1.13 7.42
C TYR A 203 -6.98 1.13 7.41
N LEU A 204 -7.53 0.78 6.28
CA LEU A 204 -8.93 0.49 6.09
C LEU A 204 -9.07 -0.98 5.65
N VAL A 205 -9.85 -1.78 6.33
CA VAL A 205 -10.11 -3.17 5.92
C VAL A 205 -11.44 -3.24 5.19
N CYS A 206 -11.44 -3.74 3.97
CA CYS A 206 -12.65 -4.16 3.29
C CYS A 206 -12.88 -5.65 3.51
N ARG A 207 -14.06 -6.02 3.99
CA ARG A 207 -14.54 -7.39 4.04
C ARG A 207 -15.37 -7.65 2.79
N LEU A 208 -15.06 -8.73 2.09
CA LEU A 208 -15.92 -9.29 1.03
C LEU A 208 -17.13 -9.97 1.65
#